data_1e6659de1109de07da2ab7ca743f8b10
#
_entry.id   1e6659de1109de07da2ab7ca743f8b10
#
_cell.length_a   1.000
_cell.length_b   1.000
_cell.length_c   1.000
_cell.angle_alpha   90.00
_cell.angle_beta   90.00
_cell.angle_gamma   90.00
#
_symmetry.space_group_name_H-M   'P 1'
#
loop_
_entity.id
_entity.type
_entity.pdbx_description
1 polymer ?
#
loop_
_entity_poly.entity_id
_entity_poly.type
_entity_poly.pdbx_seq_one_letter_code
_entity_poly.pdbx_strand_id
1 'polypeptide(L)'
;MLKKIMTLLLLAIAVFAFSLPSSQVEAATKKVYVATKSGSKMIYAEGKSNARVIGKMTASDRLQRTGSRGAWIRVNYKGKAGWVPTKNLRSVSAPKPIKPASVKTYTMKASAYTPYCKGCSGKTALGWNVRTQKRNVIAVDPRVIPLGTKVQVYVGSKLLGTYTAADTGGAIKGNKIDILMYSHSAAIQFGRKTVTVKVL
;
A
#
# COMPACT_ATOMS: atom_id res chain seq x y z
N MET A 1 -13.62 59.06 67.17
CA MET A 1 -14.61 58.04 66.90
C MET A 1 -14.16 57.29 65.65
N LEU A 2 -13.51 56.16 65.84
CA LEU A 2 -12.87 55.40 64.76
C LEU A 2 -13.42 53.98 64.75
N LYS A 3 -14.29 53.70 63.80
CA LYS A 3 -14.84 52.33 63.64
C LYS A 3 -13.88 51.48 62.85
N LYS A 4 -13.37 50.44 63.48
CA LYS A 4 -12.56 49.41 62.87
C LYS A 4 -13.40 48.52 61.92
N ILE A 5 -13.09 48.49 60.67
CA ILE A 5 -13.64 47.53 59.75
C ILE A 5 -12.53 46.45 59.53
N MET A 6 -12.83 45.31 60.05
CA MET A 6 -11.99 44.12 59.94
C MET A 6 -12.44 43.37 58.67
N THR A 7 -11.61 43.46 57.63
CA THR A 7 -11.86 42.76 56.37
C THR A 7 -11.33 41.31 56.49
N LEU A 8 -12.23 40.38 56.48
CA LEU A 8 -11.95 38.92 56.50
C LEU A 8 -11.51 38.50 55.09
N LEU A 9 -10.25 38.14 54.92
CA LEU A 9 -9.71 37.63 53.65
C LEU A 9 -10.01 36.12 53.59
N LEU A 10 -11.06 35.73 52.84
CA LEU A 10 -11.36 34.34 52.53
C LEU A 10 -10.43 33.86 51.40
N LEU A 11 -9.45 33.03 51.74
CA LEU A 11 -8.57 32.38 50.79
C LEU A 11 -9.33 31.20 50.16
N ALA A 12 -9.88 31.42 48.98
CA ALA A 12 -10.48 30.32 48.19
C ALA A 12 -9.36 29.48 47.57
N ILE A 13 -9.08 28.30 48.15
CA ILE A 13 -8.22 27.29 47.54
C ILE A 13 -9.04 26.61 46.41
N ALA A 14 -8.78 27.04 45.17
CA ALA A 14 -9.28 26.34 43.99
C ALA A 14 -8.54 25.04 43.85
N VAL A 15 -9.19 23.93 44.27
CA VAL A 15 -8.72 22.59 43.97
C VAL A 15 -8.97 22.33 42.47
N PHE A 16 -7.90 22.52 41.69
CA PHE A 16 -7.90 22.13 40.28
C PHE A 16 -7.88 20.60 40.22
N ALA A 17 -9.05 19.97 40.15
CA ALA A 17 -9.18 18.55 39.85
C ALA A 17 -8.68 18.35 38.42
N PHE A 18 -7.42 17.91 38.30
CA PHE A 18 -6.83 17.44 37.03
C PHE A 18 -7.54 16.11 36.71
N SER A 19 -8.67 16.18 35.99
CA SER A 19 -9.31 15.01 35.41
C SER A 19 -8.38 14.49 34.31
N LEU A 20 -7.60 13.47 34.63
CA LEU A 20 -6.90 12.66 33.64
C LEU A 20 -7.94 12.15 32.63
N PRO A 21 -7.71 12.31 31.32
CA PRO A 21 -8.57 11.67 30.35
C PRO A 21 -8.50 10.18 30.61
N SER A 22 -9.61 9.56 31.02
CA SER A 22 -9.75 8.12 31.04
C SER A 22 -9.50 7.66 29.60
N SER A 23 -8.34 7.09 29.32
CA SER A 23 -8.09 6.37 28.10
C SER A 23 -9.13 5.25 28.04
N GLN A 24 -10.22 5.50 27.36
CA GLN A 24 -11.15 4.48 26.91
C GLN A 24 -10.33 3.55 26.03
N VAL A 25 -9.83 2.47 26.64
CA VAL A 25 -9.36 1.32 25.89
C VAL A 25 -10.62 0.78 25.22
N GLU A 26 -10.86 1.27 24.01
CA GLU A 26 -11.90 0.76 23.14
C GLU A 26 -11.57 -0.71 22.90
N ALA A 27 -12.27 -1.57 23.63
CA ALA A 27 -12.13 -3.01 23.49
C ALA A 27 -12.43 -3.32 22.02
N ALA A 28 -11.40 -3.61 21.25
CA ALA A 28 -11.50 -3.92 19.84
C ALA A 28 -12.47 -5.09 19.68
N THR A 29 -13.71 -4.79 19.35
CA THR A 29 -14.77 -5.79 19.16
C THR A 29 -14.30 -6.77 18.11
N LYS A 30 -14.05 -8.01 18.51
CA LYS A 30 -13.51 -9.08 17.68
C LYS A 30 -14.38 -9.21 16.42
N LYS A 31 -13.85 -8.78 15.28
CA LYS A 31 -14.55 -8.85 13.99
C LYS A 31 -14.82 -10.29 13.64
N VAL A 32 -16.09 -10.65 13.42
CA VAL A 32 -16.52 -11.99 13.00
C VAL A 32 -16.62 -12.01 11.49
N TYR A 33 -16.11 -13.07 10.88
CA TYR A 33 -16.18 -13.29 9.44
C TYR A 33 -16.99 -14.53 9.11
N VAL A 34 -17.60 -14.55 7.93
CA VAL A 34 -18.40 -15.67 7.42
C VAL A 34 -17.94 -16.07 6.03
N ALA A 35 -18.06 -17.38 5.77
CA ALA A 35 -17.85 -18.00 4.46
C ALA A 35 -18.95 -19.02 4.21
N THR A 36 -19.15 -19.46 2.95
CA THR A 36 -20.01 -20.62 2.70
C THR A 36 -19.30 -21.91 3.13
N LYS A 37 -20.06 -22.91 3.56
CA LYS A 37 -19.52 -24.26 3.84
C LYS A 37 -19.05 -24.92 2.55
N SER A 38 -19.82 -24.76 1.47
CA SER A 38 -19.53 -25.28 0.14
C SER A 38 -20.23 -24.42 -0.92
N GLY A 39 -19.80 -24.53 -2.16
CA GLY A 39 -20.38 -23.84 -3.29
C GLY A 39 -20.35 -22.31 -3.17
N SER A 40 -21.37 -21.66 -3.66
CA SER A 40 -21.49 -20.21 -3.68
C SER A 40 -22.87 -19.74 -3.22
N LYS A 41 -22.94 -18.47 -2.77
CA LYS A 41 -24.17 -17.79 -2.40
C LYS A 41 -24.26 -16.41 -2.98
N MET A 42 -25.48 -16.02 -3.35
CA MET A 42 -25.77 -14.66 -3.78
C MET A 42 -25.74 -13.72 -2.58
N ILE A 43 -25.30 -12.50 -2.83
CA ILE A 43 -25.33 -11.39 -1.90
C ILE A 43 -26.39 -10.43 -2.38
N TYR A 44 -27.31 -10.08 -1.50
CA TYR A 44 -28.49 -9.27 -1.79
C TYR A 44 -28.32 -7.86 -1.22
N ALA A 45 -28.96 -6.88 -1.85
CA ALA A 45 -28.98 -5.50 -1.36
C ALA A 45 -29.71 -5.36 -0.01
N GLU A 46 -30.72 -6.24 0.22
CA GLU A 46 -31.54 -6.29 1.42
C GLU A 46 -31.68 -7.74 1.91
N GLY A 47 -32.01 -7.92 3.18
CA GLY A 47 -32.22 -9.23 3.80
C GLY A 47 -33.57 -9.85 3.46
N LYS A 48 -33.86 -10.04 2.19
CA LYS A 48 -35.04 -10.70 1.64
C LYS A 48 -34.75 -11.37 0.30
N SER A 49 -35.45 -12.45 -0.02
CA SER A 49 -35.15 -13.31 -1.18
C SER A 49 -35.43 -12.67 -2.53
N ASN A 50 -36.35 -11.71 -2.60
CA ASN A 50 -36.69 -10.96 -3.82
C ASN A 50 -35.89 -9.66 -3.96
N ALA A 51 -34.88 -9.41 -3.11
CA ALA A 51 -34.02 -8.24 -3.23
C ALA A 51 -33.05 -8.39 -4.41
N ARG A 52 -32.60 -7.26 -4.94
CA ARG A 52 -31.60 -7.21 -5.99
C ARG A 52 -30.30 -7.89 -5.56
N VAL A 53 -29.79 -8.78 -6.41
CA VAL A 53 -28.47 -9.40 -6.22
C VAL A 53 -27.38 -8.37 -6.53
N ILE A 54 -26.45 -8.18 -5.62
CA ILE A 54 -25.34 -7.24 -5.74
C ILE A 54 -23.98 -7.93 -5.86
N GLY A 55 -23.96 -9.26 -5.69
CA GLY A 55 -22.74 -10.04 -5.83
C GLY A 55 -22.92 -11.51 -5.48
N LYS A 56 -21.79 -12.21 -5.40
CA LYS A 56 -21.69 -13.63 -5.09
C LYS A 56 -20.52 -13.86 -4.16
N MET A 57 -20.67 -14.74 -3.19
CA MET A 57 -19.57 -15.22 -2.34
C MET A 57 -19.37 -16.72 -2.52
N THR A 58 -18.16 -17.17 -2.30
CA THR A 58 -17.71 -18.57 -2.40
C THR A 58 -17.16 -19.08 -1.07
N ALA A 59 -16.76 -20.33 -1.01
CA ALA A 59 -16.17 -20.93 0.19
C ALA A 59 -14.77 -20.36 0.56
N SER A 60 -14.09 -19.72 -0.38
CA SER A 60 -12.80 -19.02 -0.17
C SER A 60 -12.98 -17.60 0.33
N ASP A 61 -14.14 -16.99 0.13
CA ASP A 61 -14.40 -15.63 0.59
C ASP A 61 -14.56 -15.56 2.11
N ARG A 62 -14.12 -14.46 2.67
CA ARG A 62 -14.26 -14.13 4.10
C ARG A 62 -14.86 -12.75 4.23
N LEU A 63 -16.19 -12.68 4.31
CA LEU A 63 -16.90 -11.41 4.46
C LEU A 63 -17.09 -11.08 5.93
N GLN A 64 -16.77 -9.85 6.31
CA GLN A 64 -17.00 -9.39 7.66
C GLN A 64 -18.51 -9.34 7.96
N ARG A 65 -18.94 -10.04 9.01
CA ARG A 65 -20.30 -9.93 9.52
C ARG A 65 -20.45 -8.60 10.25
N THR A 66 -21.45 -7.83 9.88
CA THR A 66 -21.77 -6.53 10.48
C THR A 66 -23.10 -6.53 11.22
N GLY A 67 -23.85 -7.64 11.16
CA GLY A 67 -25.13 -7.80 11.85
C GLY A 67 -25.89 -9.05 11.39
N SER A 68 -27.13 -9.19 11.88
CA SER A 68 -28.06 -10.24 11.43
C SER A 68 -29.50 -9.80 11.66
N ARG A 69 -30.40 -10.35 10.87
CA ARG A 69 -31.86 -10.18 11.02
C ARG A 69 -32.56 -11.45 10.54
N GLY A 70 -33.17 -12.20 11.45
CA GLY A 70 -33.81 -13.48 11.15
C GLY A 70 -32.85 -14.44 10.43
N ALA A 71 -33.28 -14.98 9.31
CA ALA A 71 -32.50 -15.91 8.49
C ALA A 71 -31.41 -15.23 7.61
N TRP A 72 -31.03 -13.99 7.89
CA TRP A 72 -30.08 -13.22 7.09
C TRP A 72 -28.93 -12.68 7.94
N ILE A 73 -27.73 -12.74 7.37
CA ILE A 73 -26.52 -12.11 7.92
C ILE A 73 -26.18 -10.89 7.06
N ARG A 74 -25.98 -9.76 7.71
CA ARG A 74 -25.44 -8.55 7.11
C ARG A 74 -23.93 -8.67 7.04
N VAL A 75 -23.37 -8.41 5.86
CA VAL A 75 -21.93 -8.48 5.60
C VAL A 75 -21.41 -7.20 4.96
N ASN A 76 -20.14 -6.93 5.13
CA ASN A 76 -19.46 -5.90 4.34
C ASN A 76 -19.03 -6.53 3.00
N TYR A 77 -19.58 -6.06 1.90
CA TYR A 77 -19.22 -6.47 0.55
C TYR A 77 -18.73 -5.26 -0.25
N LYS A 78 -17.43 -5.23 -0.54
CA LYS A 78 -16.79 -4.13 -1.28
C LYS A 78 -17.10 -2.74 -0.67
N GLY A 79 -17.03 -2.63 0.66
CA GLY A 79 -17.30 -1.38 1.38
C GLY A 79 -18.79 -1.04 1.59
N LYS A 80 -19.73 -1.84 1.02
CA LYS A 80 -21.17 -1.64 1.15
C LYS A 80 -21.84 -2.75 1.96
N ALA A 81 -23.01 -2.46 2.52
CA ALA A 81 -23.82 -3.47 3.18
C ALA A 81 -24.39 -4.45 2.15
N GLY A 82 -24.19 -5.73 2.39
CA GLY A 82 -24.84 -6.82 1.67
C GLY A 82 -25.50 -7.79 2.63
N TRP A 83 -26.40 -8.63 2.15
CA TRP A 83 -27.11 -9.60 2.94
C TRP A 83 -26.99 -11.00 2.32
N VAL A 84 -26.73 -11.99 3.15
CA VAL A 84 -26.61 -13.40 2.75
C VAL A 84 -27.50 -14.26 3.62
N PRO A 85 -28.17 -15.31 3.06
CA PRO A 85 -28.94 -16.25 3.86
C PRO A 85 -28.02 -17.01 4.84
N THR A 86 -28.46 -17.24 6.08
CA THR A 86 -27.69 -17.95 7.11
C THR A 86 -27.41 -19.41 6.78
N LYS A 87 -28.30 -20.05 6.00
CA LYS A 87 -28.17 -21.48 5.62
C LYS A 87 -26.81 -21.74 4.94
N ASN A 88 -26.07 -22.76 5.37
CA ASN A 88 -24.76 -23.15 4.84
C ASN A 88 -23.64 -22.11 4.98
N LEU A 89 -23.76 -21.18 5.92
CA LEU A 89 -22.64 -20.32 6.32
C LEU A 89 -21.90 -20.94 7.50
N ARG A 90 -20.63 -20.58 7.62
CA ARG A 90 -19.78 -20.88 8.77
C ARG A 90 -19.04 -19.64 9.22
N SER A 91 -18.81 -19.50 10.52
CA SER A 91 -17.87 -18.51 11.02
C SER A 91 -16.44 -18.93 10.64
N VAL A 92 -15.64 -17.97 10.24
CA VAL A 92 -14.23 -18.18 9.87
C VAL A 92 -13.38 -17.12 10.56
N SER A 93 -12.10 -17.42 10.73
CA SER A 93 -11.14 -16.42 11.19
C SER A 93 -11.04 -15.26 10.20
N ALA A 94 -10.63 -14.09 10.70
CA ALA A 94 -10.32 -12.95 9.87
C ALA A 94 -9.43 -13.37 8.67
N PRO A 95 -9.59 -12.72 7.51
CA PRO A 95 -8.59 -12.87 6.45
C PRO A 95 -7.22 -12.64 7.08
N LYS A 96 -6.26 -13.53 6.80
CA LYS A 96 -4.88 -13.27 7.20
C LYS A 96 -4.53 -11.87 6.69
N PRO A 97 -4.00 -10.95 7.51
CA PRO A 97 -3.51 -9.69 7.00
C PRO A 97 -2.60 -10.04 5.83
N ILE A 98 -2.90 -9.52 4.65
CA ILE A 98 -1.93 -9.54 3.57
C ILE A 98 -0.80 -8.67 4.11
N LYS A 99 0.24 -9.32 4.68
CA LYS A 99 1.48 -8.62 4.98
C LYS A 99 1.86 -7.96 3.66
N PRO A 100 1.97 -6.62 3.57
CA PRO A 100 2.41 -5.99 2.35
C PRO A 100 3.63 -6.79 1.92
N ALA A 101 3.63 -7.33 0.70
CA ALA A 101 4.78 -8.08 0.19
C ALA A 101 5.97 -7.20 0.52
N SER A 102 6.93 -7.71 1.30
CA SER A 102 8.05 -6.91 1.78
C SER A 102 8.68 -6.32 0.53
N VAL A 103 8.52 -5.01 0.33
CA VAL A 103 9.03 -4.32 -0.85
C VAL A 103 10.53 -4.59 -0.85
N LYS A 104 10.99 -5.46 -1.76
CA LYS A 104 12.41 -5.75 -1.88
C LYS A 104 13.12 -4.44 -2.17
N THR A 105 14.03 -4.10 -1.29
CA THR A 105 14.81 -2.87 -1.38
C THR A 105 16.26 -3.22 -1.54
N TYR A 106 16.92 -2.59 -2.50
CA TYR A 106 18.33 -2.81 -2.81
C TYR A 106 19.10 -1.51 -2.69
N THR A 107 20.29 -1.56 -2.13
CA THR A 107 21.29 -0.50 -2.24
C THR A 107 22.17 -0.81 -3.45
N MET A 108 22.20 0.06 -4.44
CA MET A 108 22.84 -0.17 -5.73
C MET A 108 23.75 0.97 -6.14
N LYS A 109 24.79 0.68 -6.93
CA LYS A 109 25.57 1.67 -7.63
C LYS A 109 24.89 2.00 -8.94
N ALA A 110 24.53 3.26 -9.14
CA ALA A 110 23.88 3.75 -10.34
C ALA A 110 24.83 4.60 -11.17
N SER A 111 24.80 4.40 -12.47
CA SER A 111 25.31 5.30 -13.53
C SER A 111 24.15 5.70 -14.44
N ALA A 112 24.46 6.48 -15.45
CA ALA A 112 23.48 6.86 -16.46
C ALA A 112 24.05 6.71 -17.88
N TYR A 113 23.19 6.32 -18.82
CA TYR A 113 23.52 6.17 -20.22
C TYR A 113 22.51 6.88 -21.12
N THR A 114 22.87 7.08 -22.39
CA THR A 114 21.96 7.64 -23.40
C THR A 114 21.76 6.67 -24.57
N PRO A 115 20.61 6.71 -25.25
CA PRO A 115 20.37 5.82 -26.39
C PRO A 115 21.09 6.30 -27.66
N TYR A 116 21.82 7.43 -27.61
CA TYR A 116 22.40 8.12 -28.79
C TYR A 116 23.91 7.95 -28.90
N CYS A 117 24.53 7.04 -28.14
CA CYS A 117 25.96 6.79 -28.24
C CYS A 117 26.32 6.14 -29.56
N LYS A 118 27.61 6.32 -30.00
CA LYS A 118 28.15 5.65 -31.19
C LYS A 118 28.07 4.15 -31.04
N GLY A 119 27.42 3.45 -31.96
CA GLY A 119 27.21 2.00 -31.94
C GLY A 119 26.00 1.52 -31.08
N CYS A 120 25.31 2.42 -30.39
CA CYS A 120 24.09 2.04 -29.69
C CYS A 120 22.91 1.83 -30.65
N SER A 121 22.19 0.71 -30.54
CA SER A 121 21.01 0.42 -31.36
C SER A 121 19.78 1.26 -30.97
N GLY A 122 19.74 1.78 -29.74
CA GLY A 122 18.55 2.39 -29.14
C GLY A 122 17.46 1.38 -28.79
N LYS A 123 17.75 0.06 -28.88
CA LYS A 123 16.84 -1.01 -28.46
C LYS A 123 17.28 -1.59 -27.12
N THR A 124 16.36 -1.73 -26.21
CA THR A 124 16.59 -2.38 -24.90
C THR A 124 16.56 -3.89 -25.01
N ALA A 125 16.97 -4.60 -23.96
CA ALA A 125 16.90 -6.06 -23.89
C ALA A 125 15.45 -6.61 -24.00
N LEU A 126 14.42 -5.81 -23.64
CA LEU A 126 13.01 -6.13 -23.91
C LEU A 126 12.55 -5.73 -25.32
N GLY A 127 13.45 -5.31 -26.20
CA GLY A 127 13.13 -4.94 -27.58
C GLY A 127 12.51 -3.56 -27.76
N TRP A 128 12.41 -2.74 -26.72
CA TRP A 128 11.82 -1.40 -26.81
C TRP A 128 12.78 -0.44 -27.54
N ASN A 129 12.27 0.27 -28.56
CA ASN A 129 13.03 1.32 -29.21
C ASN A 129 12.85 2.63 -28.41
N VAL A 130 13.84 2.96 -27.59
CA VAL A 130 13.81 4.14 -26.71
C VAL A 130 14.21 5.43 -27.42
N ARG A 131 14.62 5.39 -28.70
CA ARG A 131 14.82 6.61 -29.53
C ARG A 131 13.49 7.14 -30.02
N THR A 132 12.54 6.26 -30.35
CA THR A 132 11.24 6.65 -30.91
C THR A 132 10.17 6.76 -29.82
N GLN A 133 10.28 5.99 -28.72
CA GLN A 133 9.34 5.99 -27.62
C GLN A 133 10.08 6.28 -26.31
N LYS A 134 9.98 7.49 -25.81
CA LYS A 134 10.58 7.85 -24.52
C LYS A 134 9.96 7.04 -23.40
N ARG A 135 10.78 6.32 -22.64
CA ARG A 135 10.39 5.46 -21.51
C ARG A 135 11.38 5.60 -20.36
N ASN A 136 10.92 5.49 -19.16
CA ASN A 136 11.78 5.40 -17.98
C ASN A 136 12.32 3.97 -17.87
N VAL A 137 13.55 3.77 -18.25
CA VAL A 137 14.23 2.46 -18.30
C VAL A 137 15.46 2.47 -17.42
N ILE A 138 15.72 1.34 -16.79
CA ILE A 138 17.03 1.03 -16.21
C ILE A 138 17.56 -0.28 -16.80
N ALA A 139 18.88 -0.32 -17.02
CA ALA A 139 19.61 -1.56 -17.23
C ALA A 139 19.96 -2.17 -15.87
N VAL A 140 19.85 -3.48 -15.78
CA VAL A 140 20.01 -4.27 -14.55
C VAL A 140 20.76 -5.58 -14.80
N ASP A 141 21.18 -6.25 -13.74
CA ASP A 141 21.46 -7.69 -13.76
C ASP A 141 20.14 -8.46 -13.57
N PRO A 142 19.66 -9.22 -14.58
CA PRO A 142 18.37 -9.93 -14.49
C PRO A 142 18.31 -10.98 -13.37
N ARG A 143 19.46 -11.42 -12.87
CA ARG A 143 19.53 -12.35 -11.72
C ARG A 143 19.21 -11.66 -10.40
N VAL A 144 19.33 -10.32 -10.33
CA VAL A 144 19.04 -9.50 -9.14
C VAL A 144 17.66 -8.86 -9.26
N ILE A 145 17.38 -8.20 -10.39
CA ILE A 145 16.09 -7.60 -10.71
C ILE A 145 15.65 -8.16 -12.07
N PRO A 146 14.63 -9.04 -12.12
CA PRO A 146 14.14 -9.60 -13.37
C PRO A 146 13.69 -8.51 -14.36
N LEU A 147 13.91 -8.74 -15.65
CA LEU A 147 13.40 -7.84 -16.69
C LEU A 147 11.87 -7.76 -16.63
N GLY A 148 11.32 -6.59 -16.95
CA GLY A 148 9.91 -6.27 -16.82
C GLY A 148 9.50 -5.73 -15.44
N THR A 149 10.35 -5.86 -14.42
CA THR A 149 10.07 -5.38 -13.06
C THR A 149 9.97 -3.87 -13.01
N LYS A 150 8.92 -3.34 -12.36
CA LYS A 150 8.80 -1.91 -12.05
C LYS A 150 9.50 -1.61 -10.73
N VAL A 151 10.26 -0.53 -10.70
CA VAL A 151 11.01 -0.10 -9.52
C VAL A 151 10.93 1.40 -9.32
N GLN A 152 11.04 1.82 -8.07
CA GLN A 152 11.32 3.22 -7.71
C GLN A 152 12.79 3.37 -7.35
N VAL A 153 13.43 4.40 -7.89
CA VAL A 153 14.84 4.72 -7.63
C VAL A 153 14.93 5.99 -6.81
N TYR A 154 15.69 5.95 -5.72
CA TYR A 154 15.89 7.07 -4.79
C TYR A 154 17.37 7.44 -4.70
N VAL A 155 17.66 8.74 -4.65
CA VAL A 155 18.96 9.28 -4.26
C VAL A 155 18.80 9.87 -2.86
N GLY A 156 19.38 9.24 -1.85
CA GLY A 156 19.04 9.51 -0.45
C GLY A 156 17.54 9.29 -0.20
N SER A 157 16.85 10.30 0.32
CA SER A 157 15.39 10.28 0.52
C SER A 157 14.58 10.76 -0.70
N LYS A 158 15.23 11.36 -1.70
CA LYS A 158 14.55 11.96 -2.87
C LYS A 158 14.25 10.89 -3.92
N LEU A 159 12.97 10.74 -4.29
CA LEU A 159 12.56 9.91 -5.42
C LEU A 159 13.07 10.52 -6.73
N LEU A 160 13.91 9.77 -7.46
CA LEU A 160 14.35 10.12 -8.79
C LEU A 160 13.28 9.83 -9.85
N GLY A 161 12.59 8.70 -9.71
CA GLY A 161 11.50 8.30 -10.60
C GLY A 161 11.11 6.83 -10.46
N THR A 162 10.08 6.47 -11.21
CA THR A 162 9.65 5.08 -11.40
C THR A 162 10.13 4.61 -12.78
N TYR A 163 10.78 3.46 -12.81
CA TYR A 163 11.43 2.89 -13.97
C TYR A 163 10.98 1.46 -14.20
N THR A 164 11.20 0.97 -15.42
CA THR A 164 11.12 -0.47 -15.72
C THR A 164 12.51 -1.02 -15.96
N ALA A 165 12.84 -2.14 -15.35
CA ALA A 165 14.04 -2.92 -15.64
C ALA A 165 13.88 -3.55 -17.03
N ALA A 166 14.25 -2.83 -18.08
CA ALA A 166 13.97 -3.23 -19.46
C ALA A 166 15.25 -3.46 -20.27
N ASP A 167 16.41 -3.19 -19.69
CA ASP A 167 17.69 -3.31 -20.38
C ASP A 167 18.74 -4.07 -19.58
N THR A 168 19.81 -4.44 -20.24
CA THR A 168 20.98 -5.09 -19.65
C THR A 168 22.25 -4.43 -20.18
N GLY A 169 23.36 -4.60 -19.46
CA GLY A 169 24.67 -4.14 -19.91
C GLY A 169 25.76 -5.12 -19.51
N GLY A 170 26.79 -5.23 -20.32
CA GLY A 170 27.94 -6.10 -20.03
C GLY A 170 28.60 -5.79 -18.69
N ALA A 171 28.70 -4.50 -18.34
CA ALA A 171 29.26 -4.03 -17.07
C ALA A 171 28.22 -3.91 -15.93
N ILE A 172 26.93 -4.11 -16.22
CA ILE A 172 25.83 -3.99 -15.25
C ILE A 172 25.57 -5.38 -14.63
N LYS A 173 26.31 -5.70 -13.59
CA LYS A 173 26.26 -7.00 -12.89
C LYS A 173 26.10 -6.79 -11.40
N GLY A 174 25.36 -7.71 -10.76
CA GLY A 174 25.07 -7.65 -9.32
C GLY A 174 24.31 -6.38 -8.94
N ASN A 175 24.75 -5.69 -7.89
CA ASN A 175 24.08 -4.49 -7.37
C ASN A 175 24.49 -3.21 -8.15
N LYS A 176 24.40 -3.27 -9.47
CA LYS A 176 24.62 -2.13 -10.36
C LYS A 176 23.39 -1.92 -11.22
N ILE A 177 23.07 -0.66 -11.47
CA ILE A 177 22.06 -0.23 -12.45
C ILE A 177 22.59 0.87 -13.32
N ASP A 178 22.01 1.01 -14.52
CA ASP A 178 22.31 2.11 -15.42
C ASP A 178 21.00 2.76 -15.86
N ILE A 179 20.86 4.07 -15.61
CA ILE A 179 19.62 4.80 -15.79
C ILE A 179 19.60 5.44 -17.17
N LEU A 180 18.59 5.10 -17.99
CA LEU A 180 18.40 5.73 -19.28
C LEU A 180 18.05 7.21 -19.11
N MET A 181 18.86 8.07 -19.71
CA MET A 181 18.63 9.50 -19.82
C MET A 181 18.67 9.93 -21.28
N TYR A 182 17.81 10.89 -21.64
CA TYR A 182 17.71 11.36 -23.03
C TYR A 182 18.59 12.58 -23.34
N SER A 183 19.27 13.10 -22.32
CA SER A 183 20.25 14.19 -22.46
C SER A 183 21.63 13.67 -22.04
N HIS A 184 22.61 13.85 -22.91
CA HIS A 184 23.99 13.47 -22.65
C HIS A 184 24.58 14.28 -21.46
N SER A 185 24.33 15.59 -21.44
CA SER A 185 24.76 16.45 -20.33
C SER A 185 24.15 16.03 -19.00
N ALA A 186 22.85 15.68 -18.98
CA ALA A 186 22.20 15.17 -17.76
C ALA A 186 22.80 13.84 -17.30
N ALA A 187 23.16 12.94 -18.23
CA ALA A 187 23.79 11.67 -17.89
C ALA A 187 25.20 11.88 -17.29
N ILE A 188 25.99 12.80 -17.85
CA ILE A 188 27.29 13.18 -17.30
C ILE A 188 27.12 13.81 -15.91
N GLN A 189 26.20 14.76 -15.74
CA GLN A 189 25.93 15.41 -14.47
C GLN A 189 25.41 14.44 -13.41
N PHE A 190 24.65 13.42 -13.83
CA PHE A 190 24.22 12.37 -12.94
C PHE A 190 25.41 11.61 -12.35
N GLY A 191 26.41 11.29 -13.21
CA GLY A 191 27.64 10.60 -12.80
C GLY A 191 27.36 9.22 -12.20
N ARG A 192 28.15 8.88 -11.18
CA ARG A 192 28.00 7.62 -10.41
C ARG A 192 27.64 7.92 -8.96
N LYS A 193 26.60 7.26 -8.45
CA LYS A 193 26.16 7.43 -7.07
C LYS A 193 25.51 6.18 -6.50
N THR A 194 25.40 6.13 -5.19
CA THR A 194 24.65 5.08 -4.50
C THR A 194 23.18 5.50 -4.48
N VAL A 195 22.30 4.55 -4.81
CA VAL A 195 20.84 4.72 -4.88
C VAL A 195 20.15 3.62 -4.11
N THR A 196 18.93 3.90 -3.67
CA THR A 196 18.00 2.90 -3.14
C THR A 196 17.00 2.55 -4.24
N VAL A 197 16.87 1.25 -4.54
CA VAL A 197 15.92 0.72 -5.53
C VAL A 197 14.85 -0.08 -4.79
N LYS A 198 13.59 0.33 -4.91
CA LYS A 198 12.43 -0.38 -4.33
C LYS A 198 11.65 -1.04 -5.44
N VAL A 199 11.45 -2.36 -5.34
CA VAL A 199 10.62 -3.15 -6.26
C VAL A 199 9.13 -2.89 -5.96
N LEU A 200 8.31 -2.67 -7.00
CA LEU A 200 6.87 -2.40 -6.89
C LEU A 200 6.03 -3.66 -7.13
#